data_19fa4a6fbdac9c8374df2a7283352357
#
_entry.id   19fa4a6fbdac9c8374df2a7283352357
#
_cell.length_a   1.000
_cell.length_b   1.000
_cell.length_c   1.000
_cell.angle_alpha   90.00
_cell.angle_beta   90.00
_cell.angle_gamma   90.00
#
_symmetry.space_group_name_H-M   'P 1'
#
loop_
_entity.id
_entity.type
_entity.pdbx_description
1 polymer ?
#
loop_
_entity_poly.entity_id
_entity_poly.type
_entity_poly.pdbx_seq_one_letter_code
_entity_poly.pdbx_strand_id
1 'polypeptide(L)'
;MEIETRIAIFKGKEIRKTIHNGEWWFSVVDVVEALTDSVNPRDYWYKMKVRVEDEDGFQLSTICRQLKLVASDGKKYETDCANTEGIFRIIQSIPSPKAEPFKRWLAKVGYERIQEIEDPELATKRTRLLYKLKGYPDSWIEKRMRGIAIREELTDEWQNRGAREKREYEILTAEISKATFGVTPSQYKKLKGIKRENLRDHMDDFELIFTMLGERSTTEIHRQENSKGLPKLKHDADRGGKVAGVARKELEKELGRSVVSKNNFKRPGKRKELK
;
A
#
# COMPACT_ATOMS: atom_id res chain seq x y z
N MET A 1 -7.75 -20.50 7.82
CA MET A 1 -7.29 -19.10 7.75
C MET A 1 -8.09 -18.34 8.78
N GLU A 2 -7.48 -17.96 9.91
CA GLU A 2 -8.19 -17.20 10.96
C GLU A 2 -8.57 -15.84 10.41
N ILE A 3 -9.87 -15.54 10.46
CA ILE A 3 -10.41 -14.21 10.10
C ILE A 3 -10.04 -13.28 11.26
N GLU A 4 -8.98 -12.50 11.05
CA GLU A 4 -8.49 -11.56 12.05
C GLU A 4 -9.39 -10.32 12.05
N THR A 5 -10.29 -10.25 13.04
CA THR A 5 -11.08 -9.03 13.27
C THR A 5 -10.21 -8.00 13.97
N ARG A 6 -10.10 -6.80 13.38
CA ARG A 6 -9.37 -5.66 13.96
C ARG A 6 -10.32 -4.50 14.22
N ILE A 7 -9.96 -3.62 15.15
CA ILE A 7 -10.70 -2.41 15.48
C ILE A 7 -9.95 -1.22 14.87
N ALA A 8 -10.70 -0.30 14.25
CA ALA A 8 -10.22 1.03 13.88
C ALA A 8 -10.91 2.06 14.77
N ILE A 9 -10.20 3.08 15.20
CA ILE A 9 -10.79 4.17 16.00
C ILE A 9 -11.08 5.35 15.07
N PHE A 10 -12.33 5.82 15.10
CA PHE A 10 -12.76 7.02 14.40
C PHE A 10 -13.43 7.98 15.38
N LYS A 11 -12.83 9.14 15.63
CA LYS A 11 -13.30 10.12 16.62
C LYS A 11 -13.61 9.49 17.99
N GLY A 12 -12.77 8.56 18.46
CA GLY A 12 -12.95 7.85 19.73
C GLY A 12 -13.96 6.71 19.71
N LYS A 13 -14.63 6.44 18.58
CA LYS A 13 -15.51 5.28 18.38
C LYS A 13 -14.75 4.12 17.75
N GLU A 14 -15.03 2.93 18.23
CA GLU A 14 -14.46 1.69 17.70
C GLU A 14 -15.24 1.22 16.50
N ILE A 15 -14.53 0.95 15.38
CA ILE A 15 -15.11 0.39 14.17
C ILE A 15 -14.46 -0.97 13.89
N ARG A 16 -15.26 -2.01 13.95
CA ARG A 16 -14.81 -3.37 13.64
C ARG A 16 -14.49 -3.49 12.15
N LYS A 17 -13.40 -4.18 11.84
CA LYS A 17 -12.95 -4.42 10.48
C LYS A 17 -12.31 -5.78 10.33
N THR A 18 -12.35 -6.31 9.12
CA THR A 18 -11.73 -7.57 8.74
C THR A 18 -11.05 -7.46 7.38
N ILE A 19 -10.23 -8.44 7.02
CA ILE A 19 -9.66 -8.54 5.68
C ILE A 19 -10.45 -9.56 4.89
N HIS A 20 -10.93 -9.13 3.72
CA HIS A 20 -11.58 -10.00 2.76
C HIS A 20 -10.98 -9.72 1.37
N ASN A 21 -10.59 -10.76 0.63
CA ASN A 21 -9.93 -10.66 -0.68
C ASN A 21 -8.73 -9.68 -0.73
N GLY A 22 -7.96 -9.59 0.35
CA GLY A 22 -6.78 -8.70 0.42
C GLY A 22 -7.08 -7.26 0.79
N GLU A 23 -8.34 -6.86 0.95
CA GLU A 23 -8.79 -5.51 1.29
C GLU A 23 -9.37 -5.42 2.70
N TRP A 24 -9.35 -4.22 3.27
CA TRP A 24 -10.05 -3.94 4.51
C TRP A 24 -11.54 -3.73 4.29
N TRP A 25 -12.35 -4.44 5.06
CA TRP A 25 -13.80 -4.31 5.11
C TRP A 25 -14.22 -3.88 6.51
N PHE A 26 -15.09 -2.90 6.59
CA PHE A 26 -15.50 -2.25 7.83
C PHE A 26 -16.98 -2.50 8.09
N SER A 27 -17.35 -2.64 9.37
CA SER A 27 -18.76 -2.73 9.80
C SER A 27 -19.49 -1.44 9.47
N VAL A 28 -20.51 -1.53 8.63
CA VAL A 28 -21.34 -0.36 8.25
C VAL A 28 -22.09 0.19 9.44
N VAL A 29 -22.64 -0.67 10.29
CA VAL A 29 -23.39 -0.25 11.49
C VAL A 29 -22.50 0.54 12.44
N ASP A 30 -21.24 0.12 12.64
CA ASP A 30 -20.30 0.83 13.51
C ASP A 30 -19.95 2.23 12.95
N VAL A 31 -19.82 2.34 11.61
CA VAL A 31 -19.60 3.63 10.94
C VAL A 31 -20.81 4.55 11.08
N VAL A 32 -22.01 4.02 10.89
CA VAL A 32 -23.26 4.77 11.13
C VAL A 32 -23.36 5.25 12.57
N GLU A 33 -23.04 4.38 13.55
CA GLU A 33 -23.01 4.75 14.97
C GLU A 33 -22.01 5.88 15.26
N ALA A 34 -20.83 5.82 14.62
CA ALA A 34 -19.79 6.84 14.82
C ALA A 34 -20.15 8.22 14.21
N LEU A 35 -20.98 8.22 13.17
CA LEU A 35 -21.32 9.43 12.38
C LEU A 35 -22.74 9.95 12.60
N THR A 36 -23.51 9.32 13.49
CA THR A 36 -24.87 9.75 13.81
C THR A 36 -25.08 9.79 15.31
N ASP A 37 -26.20 10.40 15.75
CA ASP A 37 -26.67 10.33 17.13
C ASP A 37 -27.78 9.28 17.29
N SER A 38 -27.85 8.32 16.37
CA SER A 38 -28.89 7.31 16.38
C SER A 38 -28.74 6.38 17.60
N VAL A 39 -29.79 6.24 18.35
CA VAL A 39 -29.87 5.26 19.47
C VAL A 39 -29.99 3.83 18.94
N ASN A 40 -30.36 3.65 17.67
CA ASN A 40 -30.41 2.36 16.98
C ASN A 40 -29.73 2.45 15.60
N PRO A 41 -28.40 2.26 15.54
CA PRO A 41 -27.65 2.35 14.27
C PRO A 41 -28.08 1.31 13.22
N ARG A 42 -28.60 0.14 13.63
CA ARG A 42 -29.08 -0.90 12.71
C ARG A 42 -30.36 -0.48 12.01
N ASP A 43 -31.33 0.09 12.73
CA ASP A 43 -32.56 0.61 12.17
C ASP A 43 -32.28 1.82 11.27
N TYR A 44 -31.35 2.69 11.70
CA TYR A 44 -30.89 3.81 10.86
C TYR A 44 -30.32 3.33 9.53
N TRP A 45 -29.45 2.32 9.56
CA TRP A 45 -28.87 1.72 8.33
C TRP A 45 -29.93 1.12 7.43
N TYR A 46 -30.90 0.40 8.00
CA TYR A 46 -32.00 -0.16 7.23
C TYR A 46 -32.80 0.94 6.53
N LYS A 47 -33.24 1.96 7.25
CA LYS A 47 -34.00 3.10 6.70
C LYS A 47 -33.21 3.87 5.65
N MET A 48 -31.89 4.01 5.85
CA MET A 48 -31.02 4.69 4.89
C MET A 48 -30.92 3.92 3.59
N LYS A 49 -30.86 2.58 3.62
CA LYS A 49 -30.84 1.76 2.39
C LYS A 49 -32.12 2.01 1.56
N VAL A 50 -33.27 1.97 2.19
CA VAL A 50 -34.55 2.24 1.53
C VAL A 50 -34.60 3.65 0.94
N ARG A 51 -34.28 4.65 1.75
CA ARG A 51 -34.31 6.04 1.30
C ARG A 51 -33.40 6.31 0.09
N VAL A 52 -32.18 5.81 0.10
CA VAL A 52 -31.23 6.04 -1.01
C VAL A 52 -31.68 5.31 -2.27
N GLU A 53 -32.30 4.15 -2.15
CA GLU A 53 -32.88 3.44 -3.28
C GLU A 53 -34.06 4.24 -3.89
N ASP A 54 -34.91 4.81 -3.04
CA ASP A 54 -36.06 5.62 -3.48
C ASP A 54 -35.64 6.95 -4.13
N GLU A 55 -34.63 7.63 -3.57
CA GLU A 55 -34.19 8.96 -4.02
C GLU A 55 -33.22 8.89 -5.22
N ASP A 56 -32.23 7.99 -5.16
CA ASP A 56 -31.11 7.94 -6.12
C ASP A 56 -31.20 6.74 -7.07
N GLY A 57 -32.12 5.80 -6.86
CA GLY A 57 -32.20 4.51 -7.58
C GLY A 57 -30.99 3.60 -7.32
N PHE A 58 -30.16 3.92 -6.33
CA PHE A 58 -28.92 3.20 -6.03
C PHE A 58 -29.07 2.32 -4.80
N GLN A 59 -28.89 1.02 -4.98
CA GLN A 59 -28.96 0.05 -3.88
C GLN A 59 -27.65 0.00 -3.09
N LEU A 60 -27.60 0.64 -1.93
CA LEU A 60 -26.44 0.59 -1.03
C LEU A 60 -26.04 -0.84 -0.61
N SER A 61 -26.98 -1.79 -0.66
CA SER A 61 -26.70 -3.20 -0.38
C SER A 61 -25.73 -3.85 -1.38
N THR A 62 -25.67 -3.35 -2.63
CA THR A 62 -24.80 -3.91 -3.68
C THR A 62 -23.31 -3.72 -3.40
N ILE A 63 -22.95 -2.68 -2.64
CA ILE A 63 -21.57 -2.40 -2.22
C ILE A 63 -21.23 -3.02 -0.86
N CYS A 64 -22.15 -3.75 -0.26
CA CYS A 64 -21.98 -4.43 1.02
C CYS A 64 -21.83 -5.95 0.86
N ARG A 65 -21.18 -6.56 1.83
CA ARG A 65 -21.12 -8.03 2.00
C ARG A 65 -21.40 -8.39 3.44
N GLN A 66 -22.06 -9.51 3.65
CA GLN A 66 -22.20 -10.13 4.96
C GLN A 66 -20.89 -10.81 5.34
N LEU A 67 -20.21 -10.30 6.36
CA LEU A 67 -18.98 -10.88 6.88
C LEU A 67 -19.10 -11.13 8.39
N LYS A 68 -18.52 -12.22 8.86
CA LYS A 68 -18.52 -12.60 10.27
C LYS A 68 -17.53 -11.73 11.06
N LEU A 69 -18.03 -10.83 11.88
CA LEU A 69 -17.25 -10.01 12.81
C LEU A 69 -17.46 -10.45 14.25
N VAL A 70 -16.42 -10.32 15.07
CA VAL A 70 -16.51 -10.58 16.51
C VAL A 70 -17.27 -9.41 17.16
N ALA A 71 -18.27 -9.73 17.96
CA ALA A 71 -19.02 -8.77 18.79
C ALA A 71 -18.43 -8.67 20.20
N SER A 72 -18.98 -7.76 21.03
CA SER A 72 -18.53 -7.52 22.39
C SER A 72 -18.69 -8.74 23.33
N ASP A 73 -19.59 -9.65 22.98
CA ASP A 73 -19.78 -10.93 23.69
C ASP A 73 -18.80 -12.03 23.27
N GLY A 74 -17.84 -11.71 22.38
CA GLY A 74 -16.84 -12.65 21.86
C GLY A 74 -17.35 -13.59 20.76
N LYS A 75 -18.64 -13.56 20.43
CA LYS A 75 -19.22 -14.37 19.35
C LYS A 75 -19.09 -13.68 18.00
N LYS A 76 -19.14 -14.49 16.92
CA LYS A 76 -19.09 -14.00 15.55
C LYS A 76 -20.50 -13.90 14.97
N TYR A 77 -20.86 -12.70 14.50
CA TYR A 77 -22.13 -12.45 13.84
C TYR A 77 -21.93 -11.94 12.43
N GLU A 78 -22.82 -12.34 11.54
CA GLU A 78 -22.91 -11.79 10.19
C GLU A 78 -23.28 -10.30 10.28
N THR A 79 -22.48 -9.48 9.62
CA THR A 79 -22.58 -8.01 9.72
C THR A 79 -22.39 -7.43 8.33
N ASP A 80 -23.21 -6.45 7.95
CA ASP A 80 -23.03 -5.67 6.75
C ASP A 80 -21.69 -4.95 6.81
N CYS A 81 -20.79 -5.32 5.91
CA CYS A 81 -19.47 -4.71 5.77
C CYS A 81 -19.30 -4.14 4.36
N ALA A 82 -18.58 -3.05 4.26
CA ALA A 82 -18.16 -2.48 2.99
C ALA A 82 -16.64 -2.22 2.99
N ASN A 83 -16.02 -2.26 1.81
CA ASN A 83 -14.63 -1.87 1.64
C ASN A 83 -14.49 -0.34 1.78
N THR A 84 -13.28 0.19 1.66
CA THR A 84 -13.03 1.62 1.86
C THR A 84 -13.85 2.50 0.92
N GLU A 85 -13.96 2.14 -0.35
CA GLU A 85 -14.76 2.86 -1.36
C GLU A 85 -16.25 2.85 -0.99
N GLY A 86 -16.78 1.67 -0.68
CA GLY A 86 -18.17 1.51 -0.26
C GLY A 86 -18.49 2.32 1.01
N ILE A 87 -17.59 2.32 2.00
CA ILE A 87 -17.75 3.15 3.21
C ILE A 87 -17.80 4.64 2.84
N PHE A 88 -16.97 5.11 1.95
CA PHE A 88 -16.98 6.51 1.52
C PHE A 88 -18.31 6.87 0.82
N ARG A 89 -18.83 5.98 -0.02
CA ARG A 89 -20.16 6.19 -0.63
C ARG A 89 -21.29 6.20 0.40
N ILE A 90 -21.26 5.30 1.37
CA ILE A 90 -22.25 5.24 2.47
C ILE A 90 -22.22 6.53 3.29
N ILE A 91 -21.03 7.04 3.65
CA ILE A 91 -20.89 8.27 4.44
C ILE A 91 -21.48 9.48 3.71
N GLN A 92 -21.35 9.56 2.39
CA GLN A 92 -21.96 10.64 1.60
C GLN A 92 -23.49 10.67 1.74
N SER A 93 -24.12 9.53 1.91
CA SER A 93 -25.58 9.40 2.08
C SER A 93 -26.08 9.65 3.52
N ILE A 94 -25.18 9.86 4.50
CA ILE A 94 -25.57 10.13 5.90
C ILE A 94 -25.88 11.63 6.06
N PRO A 95 -27.15 12.05 6.28
CA PRO A 95 -27.51 13.45 6.47
C PRO A 95 -27.28 13.92 7.94
N SER A 96 -26.09 13.66 8.47
CA SER A 96 -25.75 14.03 9.84
C SER A 96 -24.68 15.12 9.88
N PRO A 97 -24.79 16.15 10.73
CA PRO A 97 -23.74 17.13 10.94
C PRO A 97 -22.40 16.49 11.37
N LYS A 98 -22.43 15.33 12.01
CA LYS A 98 -21.21 14.58 12.38
C LYS A 98 -20.49 13.97 11.18
N ALA A 99 -21.18 13.72 10.08
CA ALA A 99 -20.58 13.24 8.83
C ALA A 99 -19.97 14.39 8.00
N GLU A 100 -20.40 15.63 8.22
CA GLU A 100 -20.00 16.79 7.42
C GLU A 100 -18.48 17.03 7.36
N PRO A 101 -17.71 16.96 8.46
CA PRO A 101 -16.26 17.10 8.39
C PRO A 101 -15.59 16.06 7.50
N PHE A 102 -16.16 14.85 7.45
CA PHE A 102 -15.65 13.79 6.60
C PHE A 102 -16.00 14.03 5.13
N LYS A 103 -17.22 14.49 4.84
CA LYS A 103 -17.65 14.87 3.48
C LYS A 103 -16.77 15.98 2.91
N ARG A 104 -16.47 17.02 3.71
CA ARG A 104 -15.55 18.10 3.33
C ARG A 104 -14.14 17.60 3.07
N TRP A 105 -13.66 16.67 3.89
CA TRP A 105 -12.36 16.04 3.65
C TRP A 105 -12.34 15.26 2.33
N LEU A 106 -13.39 14.49 2.01
CA LEU A 106 -13.51 13.79 0.72
C LEU A 106 -13.53 14.77 -0.47
N ALA A 107 -14.31 15.86 -0.36
CA ALA A 107 -14.35 16.90 -1.38
C ALA A 107 -12.96 17.54 -1.59
N LYS A 108 -12.23 17.80 -0.50
CA LYS A 108 -10.85 18.32 -0.57
C LYS A 108 -9.91 17.33 -1.25
N VAL A 109 -9.95 16.04 -0.90
CA VAL A 109 -9.13 14.98 -1.52
C VAL A 109 -9.44 14.87 -3.01
N GLY A 110 -10.72 14.93 -3.40
CA GLY A 110 -11.13 14.94 -4.80
C GLY A 110 -10.60 16.16 -5.55
N TYR A 111 -10.70 17.34 -4.98
CA TYR A 111 -10.16 18.57 -5.55
C TYR A 111 -8.63 18.52 -5.71
N GLU A 112 -7.91 18.11 -4.67
CA GLU A 112 -6.46 17.92 -4.73
C GLU A 112 -6.07 16.94 -5.84
N ARG A 113 -6.86 15.88 -6.06
CA ARG A 113 -6.62 14.93 -7.15
C ARG A 113 -6.80 15.54 -8.54
N ILE A 114 -7.82 16.40 -8.72
CA ILE A 114 -8.02 17.13 -9.98
C ILE A 114 -6.83 18.06 -10.24
N GLN A 115 -6.38 18.80 -9.23
CA GLN A 115 -5.20 19.66 -9.34
C GLN A 115 -3.93 18.85 -9.73
N GLU A 116 -3.75 17.64 -9.19
CA GLU A 116 -2.62 16.77 -9.56
C GLU A 116 -2.69 16.27 -11.01
N ILE A 117 -3.87 16.18 -11.61
CA ILE A 117 -4.04 15.87 -13.04
C ILE A 117 -3.61 17.07 -13.90
N GLU A 118 -3.90 18.29 -13.46
CA GLU A 118 -3.51 19.52 -14.14
C GLU A 118 -2.02 19.85 -13.95
N ASP A 119 -1.50 19.63 -12.74
CA ASP A 119 -0.08 19.81 -12.37
C ASP A 119 0.47 18.55 -11.67
N PRO A 120 1.07 17.61 -12.43
CA PRO A 120 1.63 16.36 -11.87
C PRO A 120 2.74 16.55 -10.82
N GLU A 121 3.39 17.73 -10.77
CA GLU A 121 4.38 18.02 -9.73
C GLU A 121 3.78 18.03 -8.33
N LEU A 122 2.49 18.38 -8.20
CA LEU A 122 1.78 18.36 -6.92
C LEU A 122 1.72 16.96 -6.32
N ALA A 123 1.52 15.92 -7.15
CA ALA A 123 1.55 14.54 -6.70
C ALA A 123 2.94 14.15 -6.15
N THR A 124 4.00 14.60 -6.83
CA THR A 124 5.38 14.39 -6.39
C THR A 124 5.65 15.11 -5.06
N LYS A 125 5.24 16.38 -4.93
CA LYS A 125 5.35 17.17 -3.70
C LYS A 125 4.58 16.50 -2.55
N ARG A 126 3.37 16.01 -2.80
CA ARG A 126 2.57 15.27 -1.81
C ARG A 126 3.26 13.98 -1.37
N THR A 127 3.83 13.22 -2.30
CA THR A 127 4.56 11.99 -1.97
C THR A 127 5.74 12.28 -1.04
N ARG A 128 6.54 13.31 -1.34
CA ARG A 128 7.64 13.76 -0.48
C ARG A 128 7.16 14.17 0.92
N LEU A 129 6.07 14.94 0.97
CA LEU A 129 5.46 15.37 2.23
C LEU A 129 5.00 14.17 3.07
N LEU A 130 4.38 13.16 2.47
CA LEU A 130 3.95 11.96 3.17
C LEU A 130 5.13 11.18 3.79
N TYR A 131 6.26 11.06 3.08
CA TYR A 131 7.48 10.47 3.65
C TYR A 131 8.04 11.34 4.79
N LYS A 132 8.02 12.65 4.65
CA LYS A 132 8.47 13.58 5.70
C LYS A 132 7.59 13.49 6.95
N LEU A 133 6.27 13.42 6.81
CA LEU A 133 5.32 13.18 7.90
C LEU A 133 5.51 11.82 8.59
N LYS A 134 5.91 10.81 7.84
CA LYS A 134 6.36 9.52 8.39
C LYS A 134 7.70 9.63 9.09
N GLY A 135 8.40 10.80 9.00
CA GLY A 135 9.65 11.14 9.67
C GLY A 135 10.88 10.61 8.98
N TYR A 136 10.86 10.35 7.68
CA TYR A 136 12.07 10.07 6.91
C TYR A 136 12.84 11.36 6.65
N PRO A 137 14.20 11.35 6.72
CA PRO A 137 15.00 12.52 6.42
C PRO A 137 15.01 12.82 4.91
N ASP A 138 15.20 14.10 4.56
CA ASP A 138 15.13 14.55 3.17
C ASP A 138 16.12 13.80 2.27
N SER A 139 17.35 13.51 2.73
CA SER A 139 18.35 12.74 1.98
C SER A 139 17.89 11.31 1.63
N TRP A 140 17.16 10.66 2.52
CA TRP A 140 16.57 9.35 2.27
C TRP A 140 15.40 9.45 1.29
N ILE A 141 14.54 10.49 1.45
CA ILE A 141 13.39 10.75 0.57
C ILE A 141 13.86 10.91 -0.87
N GLU A 142 14.93 11.70 -1.12
CA GLU A 142 15.49 11.88 -2.46
C GLU A 142 15.92 10.55 -3.09
N LYS A 143 16.65 9.71 -2.36
CA LYS A 143 17.04 8.38 -2.84
C LYS A 143 15.83 7.50 -3.13
N ARG A 144 14.83 7.53 -2.24
CA ARG A 144 13.59 6.76 -2.43
C ARG A 144 12.82 7.19 -3.67
N MET A 145 12.69 8.49 -3.91
CA MET A 145 12.04 9.05 -5.11
C MET A 145 12.78 8.63 -6.38
N ARG A 146 14.11 8.70 -6.38
CA ARG A 146 14.93 8.21 -7.50
C ARG A 146 14.75 6.71 -7.76
N GLY A 147 14.68 5.93 -6.69
CA GLY A 147 14.43 4.49 -6.78
C GLY A 147 13.03 4.15 -7.30
N ILE A 148 12.03 5.01 -7.11
CA ILE A 148 10.71 4.85 -7.72
C ILE A 148 10.84 5.01 -9.23
N ALA A 149 11.45 6.09 -9.72
CA ALA A 149 11.61 6.36 -11.16
C ALA A 149 12.40 5.23 -11.87
N ILE A 150 13.52 4.77 -11.29
CA ILE A 150 14.31 3.64 -11.83
C ILE A 150 13.44 2.37 -11.92
N ARG A 151 12.62 2.13 -10.91
CA ARG A 151 11.72 0.97 -10.89
C ARG A 151 10.62 1.05 -11.95
N GLU A 152 10.03 2.21 -12.13
CA GLU A 152 9.03 2.45 -13.17
C GLU A 152 9.64 2.20 -14.55
N GLU A 153 10.79 2.78 -14.86
CA GLU A 153 11.51 2.57 -16.11
C GLU A 153 11.79 1.08 -16.38
N LEU A 154 12.28 0.33 -15.40
CA LEU A 154 12.49 -1.11 -15.51
C LEU A 154 11.19 -1.88 -15.75
N THR A 155 10.11 -1.47 -15.10
CA THR A 155 8.79 -2.12 -15.24
C THR A 155 8.23 -1.90 -16.64
N ASP A 156 8.38 -0.70 -17.20
CA ASP A 156 7.98 -0.37 -18.56
C ASP A 156 8.81 -1.17 -19.59
N GLU A 157 10.14 -1.30 -19.36
CA GLU A 157 10.98 -2.17 -20.19
C GLU A 157 10.50 -3.62 -20.18
N TRP A 158 10.16 -4.17 -19.02
CA TRP A 158 9.63 -5.52 -18.95
C TRP A 158 8.33 -5.68 -19.72
N GLN A 159 7.41 -4.72 -19.60
CA GLN A 159 6.15 -4.72 -20.34
C GLN A 159 6.39 -4.68 -21.85
N ASN A 160 7.23 -3.77 -22.33
CA ASN A 160 7.56 -3.61 -23.74
C ASN A 160 8.30 -4.82 -24.32
N ARG A 161 8.94 -5.62 -23.48
CA ARG A 161 9.69 -6.83 -23.82
C ARG A 161 8.93 -8.14 -23.63
N GLY A 162 7.62 -8.04 -23.29
CA GLY A 162 6.68 -9.16 -23.29
C GLY A 162 6.36 -9.76 -21.94
N ALA A 163 6.81 -9.19 -20.82
CA ALA A 163 6.28 -9.55 -19.50
C ALA A 163 4.90 -8.91 -19.32
N ARG A 164 3.88 -9.71 -19.08
CA ARG A 164 2.47 -9.25 -19.00
C ARG A 164 1.80 -9.55 -17.69
N GLU A 165 2.18 -10.64 -17.04
CA GLU A 165 1.54 -11.11 -15.82
C GLU A 165 2.24 -10.57 -14.57
N LYS A 166 1.45 -10.25 -13.56
CA LYS A 166 1.98 -9.81 -12.24
C LYS A 166 3.03 -10.79 -11.70
N ARG A 167 2.82 -12.09 -11.91
CA ARG A 167 3.74 -13.14 -11.48
C ARG A 167 5.11 -13.04 -12.15
N GLU A 168 5.18 -12.64 -13.42
CA GLU A 168 6.44 -12.46 -14.15
C GLU A 168 7.26 -11.32 -13.54
N TYR A 169 6.61 -10.19 -13.21
CA TYR A 169 7.27 -9.06 -12.51
C TYR A 169 7.79 -9.48 -11.12
N GLU A 170 7.05 -10.33 -10.42
CA GLU A 170 7.49 -10.86 -9.12
C GLU A 170 8.73 -11.75 -9.27
N ILE A 171 8.78 -12.62 -10.30
CA ILE A 171 9.91 -13.49 -10.62
C ILE A 171 11.14 -12.64 -10.95
N LEU A 172 11.02 -11.70 -11.89
CA LEU A 172 12.14 -10.84 -12.32
C LEU A 172 12.68 -10.01 -11.15
N THR A 173 11.79 -9.46 -10.31
CA THR A 173 12.18 -8.74 -9.10
C THR A 173 12.93 -9.65 -8.10
N ALA A 174 12.48 -10.88 -7.97
CA ALA A 174 13.12 -11.85 -7.08
C ALA A 174 14.52 -12.24 -7.55
N GLU A 175 14.73 -12.38 -8.86
CA GLU A 175 16.07 -12.66 -9.43
C GLU A 175 17.04 -11.50 -9.16
N ILE A 176 16.65 -10.25 -9.45
CA ILE A 176 17.49 -9.08 -9.14
C ILE A 176 17.85 -9.06 -7.66
N SER A 177 16.84 -9.19 -6.78
CA SER A 177 17.05 -9.15 -5.34
C SER A 177 17.97 -10.26 -4.84
N LYS A 178 17.76 -11.50 -5.34
CA LYS A 178 18.57 -12.65 -4.98
C LYS A 178 20.01 -12.47 -5.44
N ALA A 179 20.24 -12.00 -6.64
CA ALA A 179 21.57 -11.75 -7.17
C ALA A 179 22.27 -10.58 -6.45
N THR A 180 21.51 -9.52 -6.08
CA THR A 180 22.05 -8.35 -5.35
C THR A 180 22.34 -8.66 -3.89
N PHE A 181 21.37 -9.25 -3.16
CA PHE A 181 21.39 -9.38 -1.70
C PHE A 181 21.55 -10.80 -1.18
N GLY A 182 21.47 -11.80 -2.05
CA GLY A 182 21.44 -13.22 -1.64
C GLY A 182 20.09 -13.69 -1.14
N VAL A 183 19.08 -12.84 -1.13
CA VAL A 183 17.72 -13.11 -0.61
C VAL A 183 16.65 -12.57 -1.54
N THR A 184 15.52 -13.28 -1.64
CA THR A 184 14.35 -12.81 -2.35
C THR A 184 13.64 -11.70 -1.57
N PRO A 185 12.79 -10.87 -2.20
CA PRO A 185 12.01 -9.85 -1.48
C PRO A 185 11.16 -10.42 -0.33
N SER A 186 10.61 -11.62 -0.50
CA SER A 186 9.84 -12.30 0.55
C SER A 186 10.70 -12.70 1.75
N GLN A 187 11.90 -13.25 1.50
CA GLN A 187 12.87 -13.57 2.55
C GLN A 187 13.38 -12.32 3.26
N TYR A 188 13.61 -11.24 2.48
CA TYR A 188 14.05 -9.96 3.03
C TYR A 188 12.98 -9.32 3.92
N LYS A 189 11.70 -9.37 3.52
CA LYS A 189 10.57 -8.96 4.38
C LYS A 189 10.56 -9.71 5.69
N LYS A 190 10.75 -11.04 5.67
CA LYS A 190 10.86 -11.86 6.88
C LYS A 190 12.04 -11.43 7.76
N LEU A 191 13.20 -11.18 7.16
CA LEU A 191 14.38 -10.72 7.86
C LEU A 191 14.14 -9.39 8.59
N LYS A 192 13.42 -8.45 7.95
CA LYS A 192 13.05 -7.14 8.52
C LYS A 192 11.81 -7.19 9.44
N GLY A 193 11.17 -8.35 9.60
CA GLY A 193 9.98 -8.51 10.46
C GLY A 193 8.75 -7.78 9.97
N ILE A 194 8.62 -7.58 8.64
CA ILE A 194 7.49 -6.92 7.98
C ILE A 194 6.67 -7.92 7.17
N LYS A 195 5.35 -7.67 7.05
CA LYS A 195 4.43 -8.60 6.35
C LYS A 195 3.90 -8.01 5.05
N ARG A 196 3.23 -6.86 5.13
CA ARG A 196 2.50 -6.23 4.01
C ARG A 196 3.16 -4.95 3.51
N GLU A 197 3.99 -4.37 4.33
CA GLU A 197 4.63 -3.10 4.08
C GLU A 197 5.53 -3.17 2.84
N ASN A 198 5.77 -2.01 2.22
CA ASN A 198 6.70 -1.93 1.11
C ASN A 198 8.13 -2.13 1.64
N LEU A 199 8.82 -3.17 1.16
CA LEU A 199 10.17 -3.51 1.61
C LEU A 199 11.14 -2.32 1.49
N ARG A 200 11.05 -1.54 0.41
CA ARG A 200 11.96 -0.40 0.15
C ARG A 200 11.80 0.73 1.17
N ASP A 201 10.62 0.87 1.78
CA ASP A 201 10.36 1.87 2.82
C ASP A 201 11.03 1.48 4.17
N HIS A 202 11.55 0.25 4.27
CA HIS A 202 12.27 -0.28 5.42
C HIS A 202 13.75 -0.50 5.16
N MET A 203 14.24 -0.12 3.97
CA MET A 203 15.62 -0.22 3.57
C MET A 203 16.43 1.01 4.02
N ASP A 204 17.68 0.77 4.42
CA ASP A 204 18.63 1.84 4.67
C ASP A 204 19.25 2.40 3.38
N ASP A 205 20.17 3.29 3.53
CA ASP A 205 20.80 4.02 2.45
C ASP A 205 21.49 3.10 1.44
N PHE A 206 22.34 2.19 1.91
CA PHE A 206 23.06 1.26 1.04
C PHE A 206 22.15 0.20 0.43
N GLU A 207 21.15 -0.27 1.17
CA GLU A 207 20.17 -1.19 0.63
C GLU A 207 19.38 -0.56 -0.54
N LEU A 208 19.00 0.73 -0.43
CA LEU A 208 18.36 1.48 -1.52
C LEU A 208 19.30 1.67 -2.71
N ILE A 209 20.57 2.05 -2.46
CA ILE A 209 21.58 2.28 -3.52
C ILE A 209 21.82 1.01 -4.32
N PHE A 210 22.05 -0.14 -3.66
CA PHE A 210 22.28 -1.41 -4.34
C PHE A 210 21.02 -1.93 -5.05
N THR A 211 19.83 -1.66 -4.51
CA THR A 211 18.57 -1.95 -5.22
C THR A 211 18.51 -1.16 -6.54
N MET A 212 18.77 0.15 -6.50
CA MET A 212 18.78 1.01 -7.68
C MET A 212 19.84 0.58 -8.69
N LEU A 213 21.03 0.22 -8.24
CA LEU A 213 22.12 -0.24 -9.12
C LEU A 213 21.73 -1.54 -9.84
N GLY A 214 21.18 -2.51 -9.11
CA GLY A 214 20.73 -3.78 -9.71
C GLY A 214 19.60 -3.59 -10.72
N GLU A 215 18.62 -2.75 -10.40
CA GLU A 215 17.50 -2.44 -11.30
C GLU A 215 17.97 -1.67 -12.53
N ARG A 216 18.81 -0.65 -12.38
CA ARG A 216 19.35 0.12 -13.51
C ARG A 216 20.23 -0.72 -14.42
N SER A 217 21.14 -1.51 -13.84
CA SER A 217 22.00 -2.42 -14.61
C SER A 217 21.17 -3.43 -15.41
N THR A 218 20.09 -3.94 -14.82
CA THR A 218 19.16 -4.85 -15.53
C THR A 218 18.53 -4.16 -16.74
N THR A 219 18.03 -2.92 -16.56
CA THR A 219 17.43 -2.12 -17.65
C THR A 219 18.40 -1.96 -18.82
N GLU A 220 19.66 -1.58 -18.54
CA GLU A 220 20.66 -1.38 -19.59
C GLU A 220 21.03 -2.68 -20.31
N ILE A 221 21.17 -3.80 -19.57
CA ILE A 221 21.43 -5.11 -20.17
C ILE A 221 20.27 -5.52 -21.08
N HIS A 222 19.01 -5.33 -20.67
CA HIS A 222 17.83 -5.60 -21.51
C HIS A 222 17.86 -4.81 -22.82
N ARG A 223 18.28 -3.55 -22.77
CA ARG A 223 18.38 -2.66 -23.93
C ARG A 223 19.48 -3.10 -24.87
N GLN A 224 20.67 -3.34 -24.34
CA GLN A 224 21.83 -3.74 -25.12
C GLN A 224 21.65 -5.09 -25.81
N GLU A 225 21.10 -6.08 -25.11
CA GLU A 225 20.88 -7.44 -25.62
C GLU A 225 19.58 -7.53 -26.45
N ASN A 226 18.77 -6.48 -26.48
CA ASN A 226 17.43 -6.48 -27.08
C ASN A 226 16.58 -7.68 -26.66
N SER A 227 16.66 -8.04 -25.38
CA SER A 227 16.07 -9.24 -24.82
C SER A 227 14.55 -9.20 -24.88
N LYS A 228 13.92 -10.34 -25.20
CA LYS A 228 12.47 -10.52 -25.24
C LYS A 228 12.06 -11.84 -24.60
N GLY A 229 10.93 -11.79 -23.89
CA GLY A 229 10.33 -12.93 -23.22
C GLY A 229 10.98 -13.30 -21.89
N LEU A 230 10.19 -13.89 -20.99
CA LEU A 230 10.54 -14.14 -19.60
C LEU A 230 11.90 -14.85 -19.39
N PRO A 231 12.28 -15.89 -20.16
CA PRO A 231 13.55 -16.59 -19.92
C PRO A 231 14.77 -15.69 -20.10
N LYS A 232 14.81 -14.87 -21.16
CA LYS A 232 15.90 -13.91 -21.40
C LYS A 232 15.90 -12.78 -20.39
N LEU A 233 14.74 -12.20 -20.10
CA LEU A 233 14.58 -11.15 -19.09
C LEU A 233 15.05 -11.63 -17.72
N LYS A 234 14.75 -12.88 -17.35
CA LYS A 234 15.23 -13.49 -16.11
C LYS A 234 16.75 -13.64 -16.06
N HIS A 235 17.36 -14.10 -17.17
CA HIS A 235 18.82 -14.20 -17.26
C HIS A 235 19.49 -12.84 -17.05
N ASP A 236 18.99 -11.81 -17.71
CA ASP A 236 19.54 -10.44 -17.59
C ASP A 236 19.29 -9.83 -16.23
N ALA A 237 18.15 -10.14 -15.60
CA ALA A 237 17.85 -9.74 -14.24
C ALA A 237 18.87 -10.32 -13.23
N ASP A 238 19.27 -11.57 -13.40
CA ASP A 238 20.36 -12.18 -12.62
C ASP A 238 21.70 -11.46 -12.87
N ARG A 239 22.04 -11.16 -14.14
CA ARG A 239 23.27 -10.44 -14.52
C ARG A 239 23.29 -9.03 -13.92
N GLY A 240 22.21 -8.26 -14.09
CA GLY A 240 22.10 -6.92 -13.54
C GLY A 240 22.17 -6.89 -12.01
N GLY A 241 21.50 -7.84 -11.37
CA GLY A 241 21.59 -8.03 -9.93
C GLY A 241 23.00 -8.41 -9.47
N LYS A 242 23.73 -9.23 -10.23
CA LYS A 242 25.14 -9.59 -9.92
C LYS A 242 26.07 -8.39 -9.96
N VAL A 243 25.88 -7.43 -10.86
CA VAL A 243 26.67 -6.18 -10.85
C VAL A 243 26.56 -5.49 -9.50
N ALA A 244 25.35 -5.31 -9.01
CA ALA A 244 25.11 -4.72 -7.70
C ALA A 244 25.61 -5.62 -6.56
N GLY A 245 25.47 -6.94 -6.69
CA GLY A 245 25.90 -7.92 -5.70
C GLY A 245 27.42 -7.97 -5.50
N VAL A 246 28.19 -7.84 -6.57
CA VAL A 246 29.66 -7.75 -6.49
C VAL A 246 30.09 -6.46 -5.80
N ALA A 247 29.55 -5.32 -6.24
CA ALA A 247 29.84 -4.02 -5.61
C ALA A 247 29.46 -3.99 -4.12
N ARG A 248 28.31 -4.58 -3.76
CA ARG A 248 27.89 -4.72 -2.36
C ARG A 248 28.88 -5.55 -1.54
N LYS A 249 29.29 -6.70 -2.05
CA LYS A 249 30.22 -7.58 -1.32
C LYS A 249 31.59 -6.91 -1.12
N GLU A 250 32.05 -6.15 -2.08
CA GLU A 250 33.30 -5.41 -1.92
C GLU A 250 33.16 -4.33 -0.85
N LEU A 251 32.08 -3.55 -0.87
CA LEU A 251 31.80 -2.58 0.18
C LEU A 251 31.71 -3.25 1.57
N GLU A 252 31.08 -4.42 1.67
CA GLU A 252 30.95 -5.15 2.93
C GLU A 252 32.30 -5.57 3.51
N LYS A 253 33.29 -5.90 2.66
CA LYS A 253 34.67 -6.19 3.12
C LYS A 253 35.34 -4.94 3.71
N GLU A 254 35.21 -3.79 3.01
CA GLU A 254 35.77 -2.52 3.49
C GLU A 254 35.11 -2.05 4.79
N LEU A 255 33.81 -2.23 4.93
CA LEU A 255 33.07 -1.83 6.13
C LEU A 255 33.17 -2.81 7.31
N GLY A 256 33.62 -4.04 7.08
CA GLY A 256 33.63 -5.11 8.09
C GLY A 256 32.23 -5.52 8.57
N ARG A 257 31.18 -5.19 7.83
CA ARG A 257 29.78 -5.52 8.19
C ARG A 257 28.91 -5.75 6.96
N SER A 258 27.84 -6.54 7.13
CA SER A 258 26.86 -6.73 6.06
C SER A 258 26.02 -5.49 5.83
N VAL A 259 25.69 -5.23 4.57
CA VAL A 259 24.68 -4.26 4.13
C VAL A 259 23.29 -4.85 4.39
N VAL A 260 23.12 -6.17 4.15
CA VAL A 260 21.85 -6.86 4.40
C VAL A 260 21.60 -6.97 5.90
N SER A 261 20.62 -6.25 6.41
CA SER A 261 20.41 -6.15 7.85
C SER A 261 18.95 -6.41 8.27
N LYS A 262 18.78 -6.80 9.56
CA LYS A 262 17.45 -6.88 10.20
C LYS A 262 16.91 -5.50 10.57
N ASN A 263 17.75 -4.47 10.53
CA ASN A 263 17.38 -3.14 10.96
C ASN A 263 16.37 -2.54 9.98
N ASN A 264 15.24 -2.12 10.49
CA ASN A 264 14.32 -1.26 9.76
C ASN A 264 14.84 0.17 9.86
N PHE A 265 14.93 0.86 8.74
CA PHE A 265 15.30 2.28 8.72
C PHE A 265 14.35 3.10 9.60
N LYS A 266 13.08 2.71 9.66
CA LYS A 266 12.15 3.07 10.73
C LYS A 266 11.34 1.85 11.16
N ARG A 267 11.39 1.52 12.44
CA ARG A 267 10.25 0.85 13.07
C ARG A 267 9.09 1.82 12.92
N PRO A 268 7.88 1.38 12.53
CA PRO A 268 6.71 2.24 12.63
C PRO A 268 6.60 2.63 14.10
N GLY A 269 7.15 3.81 14.43
CA GLY A 269 6.88 4.46 15.70
C GLY A 269 5.37 4.53 15.82
N LYS A 270 4.82 4.38 17.04
CA LYS A 270 3.40 4.60 17.33
C LYS A 270 2.92 5.76 16.45
N ARG A 271 1.93 5.47 15.56
CA ARG A 271 1.33 6.48 14.70
C ARG A 271 1.08 7.74 15.52
N LYS A 272 1.80 8.81 15.26
CA LYS A 272 1.30 10.13 15.61
C LYS A 272 0.03 10.29 14.78
N GLU A 273 -1.10 10.33 15.45
CA GLU A 273 -2.38 10.60 14.83
C GLU A 273 -2.23 11.86 14.01
N LEU A 274 -2.50 11.75 12.72
CA LEU A 274 -2.67 12.90 11.85
C LEU A 274 -3.91 13.63 12.37
N LYS A 275 -3.69 14.72 13.13
CA LYS A 275 -4.76 15.65 13.54
C LYS A 275 -5.27 16.42 12.33
#